data_eb3e8ac44a5a67cc6ba6ad66a527142b
#
_entry.id   eb3e8ac44a5a67cc6ba6ad66a527142b
#
_cell.length_a   1.000
_cell.length_b   1.000
_cell.length_c   1.000
_cell.angle_alpha   90.00
_cell.angle_beta   90.00
_cell.angle_gamma   90.00
#
_symmetry.space_group_name_H-M   'P 1'
#
loop_
_entity.id
_entity.type
_entity.pdbx_description
1 polymer ?
#
loop_
_entity_poly.entity_id
_entity_poly.type
_entity_poly.pdbx_seq_one_letter_code
_entity_poly.pdbx_strand_id
1 'polypeptide(L)'
;SAIVLAVFMSGLGLGAALWGHVARRTERVERLLAGLMVGVAVVGLASHPLLARGLPALYAILAGQAAAEPAAYLLAAVGLLAPTLLMGGVFPLLSQIAVRSGGSVAGTLGRLYALETLGSALGGLLAGFVLLGMLGQLGAMAAAAAVNLVLAAWALTLRAGPLAVDDEIPVLTPGRRERREGATPADPATLRRAALIATAACGLALLALQVLWLRAFKVYFTN
;
A
#
# COMPACT_ATOMS: atom_id res chain seq x y z
N SER A 1 -22.28 1.76 -1.11
CA SER A 1 -21.13 2.44 -1.77
C SER A 1 -20.40 3.41 -0.84
N ALA A 2 -21.10 4.32 -0.11
CA ALA A 2 -20.47 5.29 0.79
C ALA A 2 -19.71 4.64 1.95
N ILE A 3 -20.25 3.59 2.55
CA ILE A 3 -19.62 2.84 3.64
C ILE A 3 -18.28 2.24 3.20
N VAL A 4 -18.23 1.63 2.02
CA VAL A 4 -17.01 1.04 1.46
C VAL A 4 -15.93 2.10 1.29
N LEU A 5 -16.30 3.25 0.73
CA LEU A 5 -15.37 4.37 0.55
C LEU A 5 -14.89 4.93 1.90
N ALA A 6 -15.77 5.09 2.87
CA ALA A 6 -15.43 5.56 4.21
C ALA A 6 -14.46 4.59 4.92
N VAL A 7 -14.73 3.28 4.88
CA VAL A 7 -13.84 2.25 5.46
C VAL A 7 -12.49 2.25 4.76
N PHE A 8 -12.48 2.33 3.43
CA PHE A 8 -11.26 2.37 2.64
C PHE A 8 -10.40 3.59 2.98
N MET A 9 -10.98 4.79 2.96
CA MET A 9 -10.26 6.04 3.29
C MET A 9 -9.79 6.06 4.74
N SER A 10 -10.61 5.58 5.67
CA SER A 10 -10.22 5.45 7.08
C SER A 10 -9.06 4.48 7.26
N GLY A 11 -9.11 3.33 6.57
CA GLY A 11 -8.02 2.35 6.59
C GLY A 11 -6.70 2.93 6.07
N LEU A 12 -6.72 3.64 4.94
CA LEU A 12 -5.54 4.31 4.39
C LEU A 12 -4.99 5.37 5.35
N GLY A 13 -5.86 6.23 5.90
CA GLY A 13 -5.44 7.29 6.82
C GLY A 13 -4.86 6.74 8.12
N LEU A 14 -5.53 5.78 8.76
CA LEU A 14 -5.05 5.11 9.96
C LEU A 14 -3.75 4.32 9.69
N GLY A 15 -3.69 3.63 8.55
CA GLY A 15 -2.50 2.92 8.10
C GLY A 15 -1.31 3.86 7.92
N ALA A 16 -1.51 5.00 7.24
CA ALA A 16 -0.46 6.00 7.05
C ALA A 16 0.05 6.57 8.38
N ALA A 17 -0.85 6.87 9.32
CA ALA A 17 -0.48 7.36 10.65
C ALA A 17 0.29 6.31 11.46
N LEU A 18 -0.21 5.07 11.50
CA LEU A 18 0.39 3.96 12.23
C LEU A 18 1.78 3.62 11.69
N TRP A 19 1.87 3.29 10.41
CA TRP A 19 3.10 2.85 9.78
C TRP A 19 4.11 3.98 9.62
N GLY A 20 3.65 5.23 9.44
CA GLY A 20 4.50 6.41 9.48
C GLY A 20 5.16 6.61 10.85
N HIS A 21 4.43 6.32 11.94
CA HIS A 21 5.00 6.34 13.29
C HIS A 21 6.03 5.22 13.50
N VAL A 22 5.70 3.99 13.09
CA VAL A 22 6.60 2.83 13.17
C VAL A 22 7.85 3.05 12.33
N ALA A 23 7.70 3.60 11.13
CA ALA A 23 8.79 3.87 10.21
C ALA A 23 9.83 4.83 10.78
N ARG A 24 9.40 5.86 11.52
CA ARG A 24 10.31 6.81 12.19
C ARG A 24 11.19 6.17 13.26
N ARG A 25 10.75 5.06 13.85
CA ARG A 25 11.47 4.31 14.89
C ARG A 25 12.25 3.13 14.35
N THR A 26 12.15 2.85 13.04
CA THR A 26 12.72 1.66 12.43
C THR A 26 13.97 2.02 11.64
N GLU A 27 15.08 1.38 11.95
CA GLU A 27 16.34 1.56 11.21
C GLU A 27 16.27 0.97 9.80
N ARG A 28 15.59 -0.18 9.64
CA ARG A 28 15.49 -0.95 8.40
C ARG A 28 14.10 -0.81 7.76
N VAL A 29 13.84 0.40 7.25
CA VAL A 29 12.54 0.75 6.64
C VAL A 29 12.24 -0.10 5.40
N GLU A 30 13.29 -0.51 4.67
CA GLU A 30 13.17 -1.40 3.51
C GLU A 30 12.58 -2.77 3.86
N ARG A 31 12.94 -3.32 5.02
CA ARG A 31 12.35 -4.60 5.50
C ARG A 31 10.90 -4.45 5.92
N LEU A 32 10.59 -3.30 6.55
CA LEU A 32 9.22 -2.99 6.93
C LEU A 32 8.34 -2.83 5.68
N LEU A 33 8.84 -2.14 4.65
CA LEU A 33 8.18 -2.01 3.35
C LEU A 33 7.94 -3.39 2.70
N ALA A 34 8.97 -4.24 2.66
CA ALA A 34 8.83 -5.60 2.14
C ALA A 34 7.78 -6.41 2.90
N GLY A 35 7.76 -6.33 4.23
CA GLY A 35 6.75 -6.97 5.07
C GLY A 35 5.34 -6.47 4.78
N LEU A 36 5.15 -5.16 4.58
CA LEU A 36 3.87 -4.59 4.17
C LEU A 36 3.41 -5.09 2.80
N MET A 37 4.31 -5.15 1.81
CA MET A 37 3.99 -5.66 0.48
C MET A 37 3.55 -7.12 0.51
N VAL A 38 4.27 -7.97 1.27
CA VAL A 38 3.86 -9.37 1.49
C VAL A 38 2.51 -9.43 2.21
N GLY A 39 2.31 -8.61 3.24
CA GLY A 39 1.04 -8.53 3.96
C GLY A 39 -0.12 -8.15 3.05
N VAL A 40 0.03 -7.15 2.19
CA VAL A 40 -0.98 -6.75 1.19
C VAL A 40 -1.28 -7.89 0.23
N ALA A 41 -0.26 -8.60 -0.27
CA ALA A 41 -0.45 -9.73 -1.17
C ALA A 41 -1.24 -10.87 -0.52
N VAL A 42 -0.85 -11.27 0.70
CA VAL A 42 -1.49 -12.36 1.45
C VAL A 42 -2.91 -11.99 1.84
N VAL A 43 -3.10 -10.84 2.48
CA VAL A 43 -4.43 -10.40 2.94
C VAL A 43 -5.34 -10.12 1.76
N GLY A 44 -4.80 -9.53 0.67
CA GLY A 44 -5.54 -9.33 -0.57
C GLY A 44 -6.08 -10.63 -1.16
N LEU A 45 -5.24 -11.67 -1.27
CA LEU A 45 -5.68 -12.98 -1.77
C LEU A 45 -6.65 -13.68 -0.81
N ALA A 46 -6.39 -13.60 0.51
CA ALA A 46 -7.24 -14.22 1.53
C ALA A 46 -8.64 -13.59 1.61
N SER A 47 -8.75 -12.33 1.24
CA SER A 47 -10.02 -11.60 1.26
C SER A 47 -11.05 -12.17 0.29
N HIS A 48 -10.62 -12.70 -0.86
CA HIS A 48 -11.52 -13.31 -1.84
C HIS A 48 -12.31 -14.51 -1.26
N PRO A 49 -11.67 -15.57 -0.72
CA PRO A 49 -12.41 -16.67 -0.13
C PRO A 49 -13.17 -16.27 1.14
N LEU A 50 -12.67 -15.29 1.90
CA LEU A 50 -13.38 -14.76 3.06
C LEU A 50 -14.73 -14.17 2.67
N LEU A 51 -14.78 -13.37 1.62
CA LEU A 51 -16.03 -12.79 1.14
C LEU A 51 -16.88 -13.80 0.38
N ALA A 52 -16.28 -14.62 -0.50
CA ALA A 52 -17.00 -15.54 -1.36
C ALA A 52 -17.70 -16.68 -0.57
N ARG A 53 -17.12 -17.11 0.53
CA ARG A 53 -17.66 -18.17 1.40
C ARG A 53 -18.20 -17.65 2.72
N GLY A 54 -17.55 -16.65 3.29
CA GLY A 54 -17.90 -16.10 4.60
C GLY A 54 -19.24 -15.38 4.60
N LEU A 55 -19.53 -14.56 3.58
CA LEU A 55 -20.81 -13.87 3.49
C LEU A 55 -22.00 -14.82 3.32
N PRO A 56 -22.02 -15.77 2.38
CA PRO A 56 -23.11 -16.73 2.27
C PRO A 56 -23.29 -17.58 3.54
N ALA A 57 -22.18 -18.01 4.16
CA ALA A 57 -22.23 -18.77 5.42
C ALA A 57 -22.84 -17.94 6.55
N LEU A 58 -22.47 -16.66 6.66
CA LEU A 58 -23.02 -15.74 7.66
C LEU A 58 -24.52 -15.53 7.46
N TYR A 59 -24.97 -15.31 6.22
CA TYR A 59 -26.39 -15.20 5.89
C TYR A 59 -27.16 -16.50 6.19
N ALA A 60 -26.57 -17.67 5.94
CA ALA A 60 -27.18 -18.95 6.26
C ALA A 60 -27.36 -19.15 7.78
N ILE A 61 -26.36 -18.75 8.58
CA ILE A 61 -26.40 -18.84 10.05
C ILE A 61 -27.43 -17.88 10.65
N LEU A 62 -27.49 -16.66 10.10
CA LEU A 62 -28.35 -15.58 10.59
C LEU A 62 -29.69 -15.48 9.83
N ALA A 63 -30.07 -16.51 9.08
CA ALA A 63 -31.26 -16.50 8.24
C ALA A 63 -32.52 -16.14 9.08
N GLY A 64 -33.23 -15.11 8.61
CA GLY A 64 -34.44 -14.62 9.29
C GLY A 64 -34.17 -13.71 10.52
N GLN A 65 -32.95 -13.44 10.88
CA GLN A 65 -32.61 -12.51 11.96
C GLN A 65 -32.36 -11.10 11.43
N ALA A 66 -32.85 -10.08 12.15
CA ALA A 66 -32.59 -8.67 11.82
C ALA A 66 -31.08 -8.29 11.87
N ALA A 67 -30.25 -9.13 12.52
CA ALA A 67 -28.80 -8.96 12.64
C ALA A 67 -28.02 -9.39 11.39
N ALA A 68 -28.63 -10.08 10.41
CA ALA A 68 -27.94 -10.64 9.25
C ALA A 68 -27.27 -9.55 8.37
N GLU A 69 -28.01 -8.51 8.03
CA GLU A 69 -27.46 -7.42 7.21
C GLU A 69 -26.34 -6.62 7.92
N PRO A 70 -26.51 -6.12 9.16
CA PRO A 70 -25.44 -5.39 9.83
C PRO A 70 -24.19 -6.26 10.07
N ALA A 71 -24.36 -7.56 10.37
CA ALA A 71 -23.24 -8.48 10.51
C ALA A 71 -22.47 -8.68 9.20
N ALA A 72 -23.17 -8.77 8.06
CA ALA A 72 -22.55 -8.86 6.74
C ALA A 72 -21.75 -7.58 6.40
N TYR A 73 -22.31 -6.40 6.67
CA TYR A 73 -21.58 -5.14 6.49
C TYR A 73 -20.35 -5.04 7.39
N LEU A 74 -20.43 -5.52 8.63
CA LEU A 74 -19.31 -5.55 9.56
C LEU A 74 -18.19 -6.49 9.07
N LEU A 75 -18.55 -7.71 8.63
CA LEU A 75 -17.59 -8.66 8.07
C LEU A 75 -16.88 -8.07 6.83
N ALA A 76 -17.64 -7.45 5.96
CA ALA A 76 -17.13 -6.80 4.78
C ALA A 76 -16.22 -5.61 5.14
N ALA A 77 -16.59 -4.79 6.12
CA ALA A 77 -15.80 -3.66 6.59
C ALA A 77 -14.48 -4.14 7.22
N VAL A 78 -14.49 -5.16 8.05
CA VAL A 78 -13.28 -5.75 8.65
C VAL A 78 -12.39 -6.37 7.57
N GLY A 79 -12.97 -7.10 6.62
CA GLY A 79 -12.25 -7.68 5.50
C GLY A 79 -11.55 -6.62 4.61
N LEU A 80 -12.14 -5.44 4.47
CA LEU A 80 -11.59 -4.32 3.72
C LEU A 80 -10.57 -3.52 4.53
N LEU A 81 -10.80 -3.35 5.82
CA LEU A 81 -9.95 -2.53 6.69
C LEU A 81 -8.53 -3.11 6.80
N ALA A 82 -8.39 -4.43 6.89
CA ALA A 82 -7.08 -5.09 7.03
C ALA A 82 -6.12 -4.78 5.88
N PRO A 83 -6.46 -5.02 4.59
CA PRO A 83 -5.58 -4.69 3.49
C PRO A 83 -5.36 -3.17 3.36
N THR A 84 -6.37 -2.33 3.60
CA THR A 84 -6.23 -0.88 3.46
C THR A 84 -5.33 -0.26 4.54
N LEU A 85 -5.32 -0.80 5.76
CA LEU A 85 -4.37 -0.42 6.79
C LEU A 85 -2.92 -0.70 6.37
N LEU A 86 -2.67 -1.84 5.74
CA LEU A 86 -1.34 -2.17 5.22
C LEU A 86 -0.96 -1.25 4.06
N MET A 87 -1.88 -1.05 3.11
CA MET A 87 -1.68 -0.16 1.96
C MET A 87 -1.35 1.27 2.38
N GLY A 88 -2.00 1.79 3.43
CA GLY A 88 -1.76 3.13 3.94
C GLY A 88 -0.33 3.39 4.40
N GLY A 89 0.41 2.32 4.76
CA GLY A 89 1.81 2.42 5.19
C GLY A 89 2.82 2.59 4.06
N VAL A 90 2.46 2.29 2.82
CA VAL A 90 3.40 2.24 1.69
C VAL A 90 4.01 3.59 1.40
N PHE A 91 3.19 4.63 1.27
CA PHE A 91 3.66 5.98 0.95
C PHE A 91 4.60 6.57 2.01
N PRO A 92 4.29 6.52 3.33
CA PRO A 92 5.21 7.01 4.35
C PRO A 92 6.57 6.29 4.36
N LEU A 93 6.58 4.96 4.12
CA LEU A 93 7.83 4.21 4.08
C LEU A 93 8.68 4.56 2.86
N LEU A 94 8.07 4.63 1.68
CA LEU A 94 8.75 5.06 0.45
C LEU A 94 9.27 6.48 0.55
N SER A 95 8.49 7.38 1.16
CA SER A 95 8.90 8.76 1.43
C SER A 95 10.15 8.82 2.32
N GLN A 96 10.21 8.01 3.37
CA GLN A 96 11.39 7.92 4.23
C GLN A 96 12.61 7.39 3.46
N ILE A 97 12.46 6.32 2.68
CA ILE A 97 13.57 5.77 1.87
C ILE A 97 14.08 6.83 0.90
N ALA A 98 13.19 7.55 0.23
CA ALA A 98 13.54 8.55 -0.75
C ALA A 98 14.21 9.80 -0.13
N VAL A 99 13.72 10.25 1.02
CA VAL A 99 14.30 11.40 1.75
C VAL A 99 15.69 11.07 2.29
N ARG A 100 15.92 9.85 2.79
CA ARG A 100 17.26 9.39 3.23
C ARG A 100 18.30 9.37 2.10
N SER A 101 17.86 9.31 0.85
CA SER A 101 18.76 9.34 -0.32
C SER A 101 19.32 10.73 -0.66
N GLY A 102 18.88 11.76 0.06
CA GLY A 102 19.31 13.16 -0.15
C GLY A 102 18.51 13.89 -1.23
N GLY A 103 18.44 15.20 -1.12
CA GLY A 103 17.67 16.07 -2.01
C GLY A 103 16.71 16.97 -1.22
N SER A 104 16.00 17.87 -1.91
CA SER A 104 14.97 18.66 -1.26
C SER A 104 13.76 17.77 -0.91
N VAL A 105 13.31 17.81 0.34
CA VAL A 105 12.19 17.03 0.83
C VAL A 105 10.94 17.29 0.00
N ALA A 106 10.60 18.56 -0.22
CA ALA A 106 9.41 18.95 -0.98
C ALA A 106 9.43 18.44 -2.43
N GLY A 107 10.57 18.57 -3.13
CA GLY A 107 10.70 18.08 -4.50
C GLY A 107 10.64 16.54 -4.59
N THR A 108 11.18 15.85 -3.60
CA THR A 108 11.14 14.39 -3.54
C THR A 108 9.72 13.89 -3.29
N LEU A 109 9.02 14.44 -2.30
CA LEU A 109 7.64 14.07 -1.98
C LEU A 109 6.68 14.38 -3.12
N GLY A 110 6.84 15.55 -3.78
CA GLY A 110 6.00 15.90 -4.93
C GLY A 110 6.13 14.90 -6.09
N ARG A 111 7.37 14.45 -6.39
CA ARG A 111 7.61 13.43 -7.43
C ARG A 111 7.07 12.05 -7.04
N LEU A 112 7.24 11.65 -5.79
CA LEU A 112 6.67 10.39 -5.29
C LEU A 112 5.15 10.39 -5.43
N TYR A 113 4.50 11.46 -4.98
CA TYR A 113 3.05 11.60 -5.08
C TYR A 113 2.55 11.60 -6.52
N ALA A 114 3.23 12.32 -7.42
CA ALA A 114 2.88 12.34 -8.84
C ALA A 114 2.99 10.93 -9.47
N LEU A 115 4.07 10.19 -9.18
CA LEU A 115 4.27 8.84 -9.70
C LEU A 115 3.29 7.83 -9.10
N GLU A 116 2.96 7.94 -7.82
CA GLU A 116 1.93 7.11 -7.18
C GLU A 116 0.57 7.35 -7.83
N THR A 117 0.20 8.61 -8.07
CA THR A 117 -1.06 8.97 -8.72
C THR A 117 -1.13 8.45 -10.15
N LEU A 118 -0.07 8.61 -10.94
CA LEU A 118 0.01 8.08 -12.31
C LEU A 118 -0.03 6.55 -12.32
N GLY A 119 0.76 5.91 -11.44
CA GLY A 119 0.75 4.45 -11.26
C GLY A 119 -0.64 3.95 -10.88
N SER A 120 -1.31 4.62 -9.96
CA SER A 120 -2.67 4.30 -9.53
C SER A 120 -3.68 4.42 -10.67
N ALA A 121 -3.62 5.47 -11.46
CA ALA A 121 -4.51 5.65 -12.61
C ALA A 121 -4.31 4.53 -13.65
N LEU A 122 -3.07 4.22 -14.01
CA LEU A 122 -2.73 3.12 -14.92
C LEU A 122 -3.16 1.76 -14.35
N GLY A 123 -2.92 1.53 -13.06
CA GLY A 123 -3.33 0.30 -12.38
C GLY A 123 -4.84 0.09 -12.40
N GLY A 124 -5.60 1.14 -12.15
CA GLY A 124 -7.06 1.10 -12.22
C GLY A 124 -7.58 0.79 -13.62
N LEU A 125 -7.00 1.42 -14.65
CA LEU A 125 -7.34 1.14 -16.04
C LEU A 125 -7.00 -0.30 -16.44
N LEU A 126 -5.77 -0.75 -16.14
CA LEU A 126 -5.33 -2.11 -16.44
C LEU A 126 -6.20 -3.15 -15.71
N ALA A 127 -6.45 -2.95 -14.41
CA ALA A 127 -7.27 -3.87 -13.63
C ALA A 127 -8.71 -3.93 -14.16
N GLY A 128 -9.33 -2.77 -14.42
CA GLY A 128 -10.74 -2.69 -14.80
C GLY A 128 -11.03 -3.17 -16.22
N PHE A 129 -10.17 -2.82 -17.18
CA PHE A 129 -10.43 -3.09 -18.61
C PHE A 129 -9.69 -4.32 -19.15
N VAL A 130 -8.53 -4.66 -18.59
CA VAL A 130 -7.68 -5.74 -19.13
C VAL A 130 -7.71 -6.96 -18.22
N LEU A 131 -7.21 -6.83 -16.98
CA LEU A 131 -7.01 -7.98 -16.11
C LEU A 131 -8.32 -8.69 -15.75
N LEU A 132 -9.36 -7.94 -15.43
CA LEU A 132 -10.67 -8.52 -15.12
C LEU A 132 -11.29 -9.24 -16.32
N GLY A 133 -11.16 -8.68 -17.52
CA GLY A 133 -11.68 -9.29 -18.74
C GLY A 133 -10.94 -10.56 -19.14
N MET A 134 -9.61 -10.57 -18.98
CA MET A 134 -8.77 -11.69 -19.43
C MET A 134 -8.59 -12.79 -18.37
N LEU A 135 -8.43 -12.42 -17.11
CA LEU A 135 -8.04 -13.34 -16.02
C LEU A 135 -9.17 -13.59 -15.02
N GLY A 136 -10.27 -12.87 -15.16
CA GLY A 136 -11.32 -12.86 -14.14
C GLY A 136 -10.84 -12.26 -12.82
N GLN A 137 -11.71 -12.30 -11.80
CA GLN A 137 -11.45 -11.63 -10.52
C GLN A 137 -10.27 -12.26 -9.76
N LEU A 138 -10.26 -13.59 -9.60
CA LEU A 138 -9.20 -14.27 -8.86
C LEU A 138 -7.85 -14.16 -9.55
N GLY A 139 -7.82 -14.31 -10.88
CA GLY A 139 -6.59 -14.16 -11.67
C GLY A 139 -6.01 -12.75 -11.60
N ALA A 140 -6.87 -11.73 -11.67
CA ALA A 140 -6.44 -10.34 -11.53
C ALA A 140 -5.91 -10.03 -10.12
N MET A 141 -6.55 -10.59 -9.07
CA MET A 141 -6.03 -10.46 -7.69
C MET A 141 -4.70 -11.19 -7.52
N ALA A 142 -4.54 -12.38 -8.12
CA ALA A 142 -3.26 -13.10 -8.11
C ALA A 142 -2.16 -12.34 -8.83
N ALA A 143 -2.46 -11.70 -9.97
CA ALA A 143 -1.52 -10.85 -10.69
C ALA A 143 -1.08 -9.64 -9.84
N ALA A 144 -2.03 -8.96 -9.18
CA ALA A 144 -1.72 -7.85 -8.27
C ALA A 144 -0.87 -8.31 -7.07
N ALA A 145 -1.18 -9.47 -6.49
CA ALA A 145 -0.39 -10.06 -5.42
C ALA A 145 1.03 -10.41 -5.87
N ALA A 146 1.19 -10.97 -7.07
CA ALA A 146 2.50 -11.27 -7.65
C ALA A 146 3.36 -10.01 -7.81
N VAL A 147 2.78 -8.90 -8.28
CA VAL A 147 3.48 -7.60 -8.37
C VAL A 147 3.93 -7.15 -6.99
N ASN A 148 3.07 -7.23 -5.96
CA ASN A 148 3.46 -6.87 -4.59
C ASN A 148 4.59 -7.75 -4.05
N LEU A 149 4.61 -9.06 -4.34
CA LEU A 149 5.70 -9.96 -3.93
C LEU A 149 7.01 -9.65 -4.64
N VAL A 150 6.97 -9.31 -5.93
CA VAL A 150 8.15 -8.84 -6.67
C VAL A 150 8.68 -7.54 -6.07
N LEU A 151 7.80 -6.60 -5.75
CA LEU A 151 8.18 -5.34 -5.09
C LEU A 151 8.73 -5.57 -3.68
N ALA A 152 8.19 -6.53 -2.93
CA ALA A 152 8.74 -6.94 -1.63
C ALA A 152 10.17 -7.49 -1.75
N ALA A 153 10.41 -8.38 -2.70
CA ALA A 153 11.73 -8.93 -2.97
C ALA A 153 12.71 -7.82 -3.39
N TRP A 154 12.26 -6.91 -4.24
CA TRP A 154 13.07 -5.78 -4.65
C TRP A 154 13.34 -4.80 -3.51
N ALA A 155 12.36 -4.50 -2.65
CA ALA A 155 12.54 -3.65 -1.47
C ALA A 155 13.66 -4.15 -0.55
N LEU A 156 13.84 -5.47 -0.42
CA LEU A 156 14.92 -6.06 0.35
C LEU A 156 16.33 -5.82 -0.25
N THR A 157 16.42 -5.50 -1.53
CA THR A 157 17.69 -5.13 -2.18
C THR A 157 18.06 -3.66 -1.95
N LEU A 158 17.08 -2.82 -1.54
CA LEU A 158 17.31 -1.42 -1.23
C LEU A 158 18.05 -1.32 0.10
N ARG A 159 19.13 -0.55 0.14
CA ARG A 159 19.85 -0.23 1.37
C ARG A 159 19.63 1.24 1.68
N ALA A 160 18.64 1.53 2.51
CA ALA A 160 18.46 2.88 3.03
C ALA A 160 19.59 3.19 4.02
N GLY A 161 20.17 4.39 3.92
CA GLY A 161 21.17 4.85 4.86
C GLY A 161 20.58 4.98 6.29
N PRO A 162 21.43 5.06 7.33
CA PRO A 162 20.98 5.27 8.70
C PRO A 162 20.16 6.57 8.80
N LEU A 163 19.21 6.58 9.74
CA LEU A 163 18.50 7.81 10.11
C LEU A 163 19.53 8.85 10.57
N ALA A 164 19.59 9.97 9.88
CA ALA A 164 20.14 11.18 10.50
C ALA A 164 19.10 11.62 11.55
N VAL A 165 19.36 11.26 12.80
CA VAL A 165 18.61 11.75 13.94
C VAL A 165 19.16 13.15 14.22
N ASP A 166 18.72 14.13 13.45
CA ASP A 166 18.76 15.51 13.85
C ASP A 166 17.34 15.90 14.22
N ASP A 167 17.10 16.01 15.53
CA ASP A 167 15.83 16.43 16.15
C ASP A 167 15.50 17.91 15.88
N GLU A 168 16.16 18.54 14.95
CA GLU A 168 15.83 19.89 14.53
C GLU A 168 15.10 19.84 13.19
N ILE A 169 13.85 20.34 13.20
CA ILE A 169 13.17 20.81 12.00
C ILE A 169 14.19 21.70 11.28
N PRO A 170 14.61 21.41 10.03
CA PRO A 170 15.60 22.22 9.37
C PRO A 170 14.98 23.60 9.10
N VAL A 171 15.21 24.52 10.01
CA VAL A 171 15.18 25.94 9.69
C VAL A 171 16.25 26.10 8.62
N LEU A 172 15.83 26.54 7.45
CA LEU A 172 16.62 26.72 6.24
C LEU A 172 17.93 27.47 6.53
N THR A 173 19.00 26.75 6.88
CA THR A 173 20.36 27.26 6.87
C THR A 173 21.10 26.60 5.73
N PRO A 174 21.53 27.35 4.72
CA PRO A 174 22.35 26.81 3.64
C PRO A 174 23.76 26.52 4.17
N GLY A 175 24.17 25.26 4.16
CA GLY A 175 25.56 24.89 4.21
C GLY A 175 26.07 24.32 5.52
N ARG A 176 25.97 23.02 5.67
CA ARG A 176 27.05 22.19 6.19
C ARG A 176 26.79 20.71 5.85
N ARG A 177 27.37 20.24 4.77
CA ARG A 177 27.57 18.81 4.53
C ARG A 177 28.76 18.34 5.36
N GLU A 178 28.53 17.78 6.53
CA GLU A 178 29.54 16.93 7.15
C GLU A 178 29.45 15.53 6.55
N ARG A 179 30.51 15.19 5.82
CA ARG A 179 30.75 13.87 5.22
C ARG A 179 31.03 12.88 6.37
N ARG A 180 30.10 11.96 6.66
CA ARG A 180 30.39 10.78 7.47
C ARG A 180 31.02 9.70 6.58
N GLU A 181 32.31 9.45 6.82
CA GLU A 181 33.09 8.34 6.27
C GLU A 181 32.68 7.03 6.95
N GLY A 182 32.35 5.98 6.20
CA GLY A 182 32.33 4.64 6.75
C GLY A 182 31.32 3.61 6.20
N ALA A 183 30.38 3.96 5.34
CA ALA A 183 29.58 2.96 4.62
C ALA A 183 29.55 3.36 3.16
N THR A 184 29.86 2.42 2.26
CA THR A 184 29.68 2.65 0.81
C THR A 184 28.19 2.81 0.56
N PRO A 185 27.67 4.05 0.39
CA PRO A 185 26.25 4.23 0.15
C PRO A 185 25.98 3.76 -1.27
N ALA A 186 24.90 3.02 -1.47
CA ALA A 186 24.35 2.89 -2.81
C ALA A 186 24.25 4.29 -3.41
N ASP A 187 24.67 4.47 -4.67
CA ASP A 187 24.63 5.76 -5.35
C ASP A 187 23.28 6.44 -5.09
N PRO A 188 23.26 7.66 -4.51
CA PRO A 188 22.02 8.35 -4.16
C PRO A 188 21.05 8.48 -5.34
N ALA A 189 21.58 8.56 -6.57
CA ALA A 189 20.78 8.62 -7.78
C ALA A 189 20.07 7.29 -8.06
N THR A 190 20.76 6.18 -7.84
CA THR A 190 20.21 4.82 -8.01
C THR A 190 19.12 4.54 -6.96
N LEU A 191 19.36 4.88 -5.71
CA LEU A 191 18.36 4.69 -4.64
C LEU A 191 17.11 5.54 -4.87
N ARG A 192 17.29 6.79 -5.33
CA ARG A 192 16.18 7.68 -5.68
C ARG A 192 15.39 7.16 -6.88
N ARG A 193 16.06 6.66 -7.93
CA ARG A 193 15.37 6.03 -9.08
C ARG A 193 14.61 4.80 -8.64
N ALA A 194 15.19 3.94 -7.83
CA ALA A 194 14.54 2.75 -7.28
C ALA A 194 13.29 3.13 -6.46
N ALA A 195 13.37 4.12 -5.57
CA ALA A 195 12.22 4.60 -4.81
C ALA A 195 11.11 5.14 -5.70
N LEU A 196 11.43 5.90 -6.75
CA LEU A 196 10.44 6.43 -7.70
C LEU A 196 9.75 5.31 -8.49
N ILE A 197 10.50 4.31 -8.97
CA ILE A 197 9.94 3.16 -9.69
C ILE A 197 9.08 2.33 -8.73
N ALA A 198 9.54 2.08 -7.50
CA ALA A 198 8.78 1.38 -6.48
C ALA A 198 7.44 2.06 -6.20
N THR A 199 7.44 3.39 -6.07
CA THR A 199 6.22 4.17 -5.80
C THR A 199 5.22 4.05 -6.94
N ALA A 200 5.66 4.19 -8.19
CA ALA A 200 4.78 4.03 -9.35
C ALA A 200 4.19 2.61 -9.43
N ALA A 201 5.02 1.59 -9.22
CA ALA A 201 4.59 0.20 -9.24
C ALA A 201 3.66 -0.14 -8.05
N CYS A 202 3.92 0.41 -6.85
CA CYS A 202 3.03 0.30 -5.71
C CYS A 202 1.68 0.95 -5.98
N GLY A 203 1.66 2.18 -6.50
CA GLY A 203 0.41 2.86 -6.88
C GLY A 203 -0.41 2.03 -7.86
N LEU A 204 0.24 1.48 -8.90
CA LEU A 204 -0.39 0.58 -9.87
C LEU A 204 -1.01 -0.65 -9.20
N ALA A 205 -0.25 -1.35 -8.34
CA ALA A 205 -0.71 -2.54 -7.65
C ALA A 205 -1.86 -2.23 -6.67
N LEU A 206 -1.77 -1.12 -5.95
CA LEU A 206 -2.75 -0.72 -4.94
C LEU A 206 -4.09 -0.34 -5.56
N LEU A 207 -4.10 0.45 -6.63
CA LEU A 207 -5.36 0.84 -7.27
C LEU A 207 -5.97 -0.30 -8.09
N ALA A 208 -5.14 -1.16 -8.70
CA ALA A 208 -5.63 -2.39 -9.30
C ALA A 208 -6.38 -3.24 -8.28
N LEU A 209 -5.82 -3.43 -7.10
CA LEU A 209 -6.45 -4.16 -6.00
C LEU A 209 -7.74 -3.47 -5.52
N GLN A 210 -7.74 -2.14 -5.42
CA GLN A 210 -8.93 -1.37 -5.04
C GLN A 210 -10.09 -1.55 -6.02
N VAL A 211 -9.84 -1.47 -7.34
CA VAL A 211 -10.87 -1.67 -8.36
C VAL A 211 -11.43 -3.09 -8.28
N LEU A 212 -10.56 -4.09 -8.07
CA LEU A 212 -10.96 -5.48 -7.90
C LEU A 212 -11.85 -5.66 -6.67
N TRP A 213 -11.52 -4.99 -5.55
CA TRP A 213 -12.31 -5.01 -4.34
C TRP A 213 -13.68 -4.36 -4.51
N LEU A 214 -13.73 -3.18 -5.10
CA LEU A 214 -15.01 -2.50 -5.38
C LEU A 214 -15.94 -3.38 -6.22
N ARG A 215 -15.37 -4.10 -7.20
CA ARG A 215 -16.15 -4.99 -8.06
C ARG A 215 -16.60 -6.26 -7.31
N ALA A 216 -15.73 -6.84 -6.47
CA ALA A 216 -16.10 -7.94 -5.61
C ALA A 216 -17.28 -7.58 -4.70
N PHE A 217 -17.22 -6.44 -4.03
CA PHE A 217 -18.31 -5.94 -3.20
C PHE A 217 -19.61 -5.74 -3.99
N LYS A 218 -19.51 -5.16 -5.19
CA LYS A 218 -20.69 -4.95 -6.02
C LYS A 218 -21.41 -6.26 -6.36
N VAL A 219 -20.65 -7.32 -6.64
CA VAL A 219 -21.23 -8.65 -6.94
C VAL A 219 -21.95 -9.24 -5.73
N TYR A 220 -21.45 -9.04 -4.50
CA TYR A 220 -22.02 -9.63 -3.29
C TYR A 220 -23.15 -8.80 -2.67
N PHE A 221 -23.26 -7.51 -2.95
CA PHE A 221 -24.24 -6.62 -2.32
C PHE A 221 -25.30 -6.05 -3.28
N THR A 222 -25.27 -6.38 -4.57
CA THR A 222 -26.28 -5.91 -5.55
C THR A 222 -27.10 -7.03 -6.21
N ASN A 223 -26.92 -8.29 -5.77
CA ASN A 223 -27.81 -9.39 -6.15
C ASN A 223 -28.77 -9.71 -5.02
#